data_d295fc13ee96570871aad2b5ccdbd595
#
_entry.id   d295fc13ee96570871aad2b5ccdbd595
#
_cell.length_a   1.000
_cell.length_b   1.000
_cell.length_c   1.000
_cell.angle_alpha   90.00
_cell.angle_beta   90.00
_cell.angle_gamma   90.00
#
_symmetry.space_group_name_H-M   'P 1'
#
loop_
_entity.id
_entity.type
_entity.pdbx_description
1 polymer ?
#
loop_
_entity_poly.entity_id
_entity_poly.type
_entity_poly.pdbx_seq_one_letter_code
_entity_poly.pdbx_strand_id
1 'polypeptide(L)'
;MITEKAKHRLRVLAHWEKYGIQAAMDAFCVKRRTLFNWKKALKEGGGRVESLNPGKREPKEKRKRIWPLDVLNEIKRIRWQYPNLGSEKIYPLLLEFCAEKSLPCPKPSTIKRLIKDLGGLRMTPQKVSHFGKIKSLKRRKVLRKPKDLKAEYPGHVVALDTVERFVHGMRRYVITFEDIYTRFGFAWGTKSHASLAAKEFFGLCLKVFPYPITFVLTDNGSEFKKHFNEELIRLHLIHYHTYPRTPKMNAHCERFNRTIQEDYVDYHVHELLNPEVFNRGLMDWLIFYNTRRVHHAFRNKYSPVQYMLSLQEQTNFSEKCNWRWPYTLP
;
A
#
# COMPACT_ATOMS: atom_id res chain seq x y z
N MET A 1 -21.92 -6.12 -16.44
CA MET A 1 -20.78 -7.09 -16.38
C MET A 1 -21.36 -8.51 -16.40
N ILE A 2 -20.93 -9.35 -17.33
CA ILE A 2 -21.46 -10.71 -17.49
C ILE A 2 -20.60 -11.67 -16.67
N THR A 3 -21.23 -12.43 -15.76
CA THR A 3 -20.51 -13.41 -14.93
C THR A 3 -20.28 -14.72 -15.69
N GLU A 4 -19.27 -15.51 -15.30
CA GLU A 4 -19.02 -16.85 -15.87
C GLU A 4 -20.23 -17.77 -15.69
N LYS A 5 -20.99 -17.62 -14.59
CA LYS A 5 -22.25 -18.34 -14.37
C LYS A 5 -23.32 -17.98 -15.39
N ALA A 6 -23.40 -16.70 -15.80
CA ALA A 6 -24.36 -16.28 -16.84
C ALA A 6 -23.97 -16.84 -18.21
N LYS A 7 -22.69 -16.84 -18.56
CA LYS A 7 -22.18 -17.47 -19.78
C LYS A 7 -22.47 -18.99 -19.81
N HIS A 8 -22.28 -19.66 -18.69
CA HIS A 8 -22.60 -21.08 -18.56
C HIS A 8 -24.12 -21.33 -18.78
N ARG A 9 -24.99 -20.53 -18.14
CA ARG A 9 -26.44 -20.64 -18.30
C ARG A 9 -26.87 -20.41 -19.74
N LEU A 10 -26.26 -19.46 -20.43
CA LEU A 10 -26.52 -19.22 -21.85
C LEU A 10 -26.14 -20.44 -22.72
N ARG A 11 -24.97 -21.04 -22.47
CA ARG A 11 -24.54 -22.26 -23.18
C ARG A 11 -25.53 -23.41 -22.98
N VAL A 12 -26.02 -23.60 -21.77
CA VAL A 12 -27.01 -24.64 -21.46
C VAL A 12 -28.33 -24.37 -22.18
N LEU A 13 -28.78 -23.12 -22.27
CA LEU A 13 -29.99 -22.75 -23.02
C LEU A 13 -29.83 -22.95 -24.53
N ALA A 14 -28.68 -22.60 -25.11
CA ALA A 14 -28.37 -22.84 -26.50
C ALA A 14 -28.32 -24.34 -26.83
N HIS A 15 -27.77 -25.16 -25.93
CA HIS A 15 -27.79 -26.61 -26.05
C HIS A 15 -29.22 -27.17 -26.03
N TRP A 16 -30.09 -26.63 -25.14
CA TRP A 16 -31.49 -26.99 -25.10
C TRP A 16 -32.21 -26.67 -26.41
N GLU A 17 -31.97 -25.50 -26.99
CA GLU A 17 -32.60 -25.13 -28.30
C GLU A 17 -32.15 -26.03 -29.45
N LYS A 18 -30.92 -26.53 -29.42
CA LYS A 18 -30.37 -27.37 -30.48
C LYS A 18 -30.74 -28.88 -30.35
N TYR A 19 -30.71 -29.40 -29.12
CA TYR A 19 -30.79 -30.84 -28.87
C TYR A 19 -31.97 -31.27 -28.01
N GLY A 20 -32.84 -30.34 -27.63
CA GLY A 20 -34.00 -30.62 -26.78
C GLY A 20 -33.71 -30.58 -25.30
N ILE A 21 -34.83 -30.53 -24.51
CA ILE A 21 -34.73 -30.30 -23.06
C ILE A 21 -34.10 -31.47 -22.31
N GLN A 22 -34.41 -32.73 -22.74
CA GLN A 22 -33.88 -33.91 -22.06
C GLN A 22 -32.34 -33.98 -22.21
N ALA A 23 -31.83 -33.75 -23.42
CA ALA A 23 -30.39 -33.71 -23.67
C ALA A 23 -29.67 -32.61 -22.81
N ALA A 24 -30.30 -31.45 -22.66
CA ALA A 24 -29.75 -30.38 -21.82
C ALA A 24 -29.77 -30.75 -20.32
N MET A 25 -30.81 -31.45 -19.86
CA MET A 25 -30.88 -31.91 -18.47
C MET A 25 -29.80 -32.95 -18.16
N ASP A 26 -29.58 -33.88 -19.03
CA ASP A 26 -28.64 -35.00 -18.89
C ASP A 26 -27.19 -34.49 -19.02
N ALA A 27 -26.90 -33.70 -20.05
CA ALA A 27 -25.54 -33.18 -20.28
C ALA A 27 -25.04 -32.21 -19.23
N PHE A 28 -25.91 -31.41 -18.61
CA PHE A 28 -25.52 -30.37 -17.66
C PHE A 28 -26.03 -30.63 -16.24
N CYS A 29 -26.67 -31.74 -15.96
CA CYS A 29 -27.25 -32.13 -14.66
C CYS A 29 -28.15 -31.02 -14.07
N VAL A 30 -28.97 -30.38 -14.93
CA VAL A 30 -29.82 -29.24 -14.54
C VAL A 30 -31.29 -29.66 -14.51
N LYS A 31 -31.99 -29.36 -13.43
CA LYS A 31 -33.43 -29.67 -13.29
C LYS A 31 -34.27 -28.88 -14.30
N ARG A 32 -35.30 -29.51 -14.88
CA ARG A 32 -36.25 -28.92 -15.83
C ARG A 32 -36.76 -27.53 -15.40
N ARG A 33 -37.17 -27.37 -14.12
CA ARG A 33 -37.65 -26.09 -13.58
C ARG A 33 -36.60 -24.99 -13.67
N THR A 34 -35.31 -25.33 -13.47
CA THR A 34 -34.21 -24.36 -13.54
C THR A 34 -33.99 -23.85 -14.97
N LEU A 35 -34.10 -24.74 -15.97
CA LEU A 35 -34.00 -24.36 -17.36
C LEU A 35 -35.10 -23.39 -17.76
N PHE A 36 -36.37 -23.69 -17.39
CA PHE A 36 -37.48 -22.78 -17.65
C PHE A 36 -37.32 -21.42 -16.95
N ASN A 37 -36.81 -21.40 -15.72
CA ASN A 37 -36.53 -20.15 -15.02
C ASN A 37 -35.46 -19.33 -15.74
N TRP A 38 -34.43 -19.95 -16.26
CA TRP A 38 -33.41 -19.24 -17.03
C TRP A 38 -33.92 -18.73 -18.37
N LYS A 39 -34.71 -19.55 -19.08
CA LYS A 39 -35.37 -19.14 -20.34
C LYS A 39 -36.31 -17.97 -20.12
N LYS A 40 -37.09 -18.01 -19.04
CA LYS A 40 -37.98 -16.91 -18.64
C LYS A 40 -37.17 -15.64 -18.32
N ALA A 41 -36.12 -15.74 -17.52
CA ALA A 41 -35.26 -14.60 -17.18
C ALA A 41 -34.61 -13.97 -18.42
N LEU A 42 -34.17 -14.80 -19.38
CA LEU A 42 -33.59 -14.31 -20.63
C LEU A 42 -34.63 -13.58 -21.48
N LYS A 43 -35.85 -14.12 -21.57
CA LYS A 43 -36.98 -13.50 -22.30
C LYS A 43 -37.40 -12.17 -21.68
N GLU A 44 -37.58 -12.14 -20.36
CA GLU A 44 -37.95 -10.92 -19.62
C GLU A 44 -36.84 -9.86 -19.67
N GLY A 45 -35.58 -10.28 -19.78
CA GLY A 45 -34.41 -9.38 -19.94
C GLY A 45 -34.17 -8.94 -21.40
N GLY A 46 -35.10 -9.19 -22.32
CA GLY A 46 -34.95 -8.80 -23.74
C GLY A 46 -33.78 -9.48 -24.43
N GLY A 47 -33.45 -10.73 -24.08
CA GLY A 47 -32.33 -11.49 -24.67
C GLY A 47 -30.94 -11.09 -24.13
N ARG A 48 -30.83 -10.18 -23.20
CA ARG A 48 -29.54 -9.73 -22.63
C ARG A 48 -28.96 -10.79 -21.71
N VAL A 49 -27.69 -11.15 -21.95
CA VAL A 49 -26.99 -12.19 -21.18
C VAL A 49 -26.86 -11.80 -19.69
N GLU A 50 -26.82 -10.52 -19.38
CA GLU A 50 -26.78 -10.02 -18.01
C GLU A 50 -28.00 -10.45 -17.16
N SER A 51 -29.16 -10.69 -17.79
CA SER A 51 -30.36 -11.18 -17.09
C SER A 51 -30.17 -12.59 -16.51
N LEU A 52 -29.21 -13.34 -17.03
CA LEU A 52 -28.83 -14.63 -16.51
C LEU A 52 -27.84 -14.56 -15.35
N ASN A 53 -27.39 -13.39 -14.93
CA ASN A 53 -26.54 -13.28 -13.74
C ASN A 53 -27.28 -13.83 -12.50
N PRO A 54 -26.58 -14.52 -11.59
CA PRO A 54 -27.20 -14.95 -10.36
C PRO A 54 -27.67 -13.73 -9.55
N GLY A 55 -28.93 -13.71 -9.16
CA GLY A 55 -29.47 -12.68 -8.31
C GLY A 55 -28.76 -12.62 -6.95
N LYS A 56 -28.80 -11.47 -6.31
CA LYS A 56 -28.32 -11.34 -4.93
C LYS A 56 -29.15 -12.24 -4.03
N ARG A 57 -28.48 -13.06 -3.20
CA ARG A 57 -29.14 -13.96 -2.23
C ARG A 57 -29.66 -13.22 -0.98
N GLU A 58 -29.66 -11.90 -1.02
CA GLU A 58 -30.18 -11.08 0.07
C GLU A 58 -31.70 -10.96 -0.04
N PRO A 59 -32.43 -10.99 1.08
CA PRO A 59 -33.87 -10.70 1.09
C PRO A 59 -34.12 -9.33 0.47
N LYS A 60 -35.15 -9.21 -0.37
CA LYS A 60 -35.56 -7.93 -0.98
C LYS A 60 -35.89 -6.88 0.10
N GLU A 61 -36.48 -7.32 1.17
CA GLU A 61 -36.78 -6.50 2.34
C GLU A 61 -36.07 -7.08 3.58
N LYS A 62 -35.16 -6.32 4.15
CA LYS A 62 -34.51 -6.67 5.42
C LYS A 62 -35.42 -6.21 6.55
N ARG A 63 -35.95 -7.12 7.36
CA ARG A 63 -36.66 -6.77 8.59
C ARG A 63 -35.76 -5.95 9.49
N LYS A 64 -36.09 -4.66 9.67
CA LYS A 64 -35.45 -3.79 10.66
C LYS A 64 -36.34 -3.71 11.88
N ARG A 65 -35.78 -4.05 13.05
CA ARG A 65 -36.48 -3.79 14.31
C ARG A 65 -36.53 -2.27 14.53
N ILE A 66 -37.74 -1.71 14.63
CA ILE A 66 -37.94 -0.30 14.95
C ILE A 66 -37.81 -0.17 16.48
N TRP A 67 -36.94 0.69 16.92
CA TRP A 67 -36.78 1.02 18.34
C TRP A 67 -37.59 2.25 18.70
N PRO A 68 -38.12 2.33 19.93
CA PRO A 68 -38.80 3.52 20.41
C PRO A 68 -37.98 4.78 20.24
N LEU A 69 -38.62 5.88 19.86
CA LEU A 69 -37.92 7.14 19.62
C LEU A 69 -37.19 7.64 20.87
N ASP A 70 -37.79 7.43 22.05
CA ASP A 70 -37.19 7.79 23.34
C ASP A 70 -35.85 7.09 23.58
N VAL A 71 -35.76 5.81 23.25
CA VAL A 71 -34.48 5.03 23.34
C VAL A 71 -33.43 5.60 22.39
N LEU A 72 -33.83 5.98 21.18
CA LEU A 72 -32.90 6.58 20.21
C LEU A 72 -32.44 7.97 20.65
N ASN A 73 -33.34 8.77 21.19
CA ASN A 73 -33.05 10.11 21.73
C ASN A 73 -32.12 10.03 22.95
N GLU A 74 -32.36 9.05 23.82
CA GLU A 74 -31.53 8.86 25.01
C GLU A 74 -30.09 8.43 24.62
N ILE A 75 -29.93 7.53 23.63
CA ILE A 75 -28.61 7.19 23.08
C ILE A 75 -27.91 8.44 22.52
N LYS A 76 -28.65 9.31 21.81
CA LYS A 76 -28.11 10.58 21.32
C LYS A 76 -27.69 11.49 22.47
N ARG A 77 -28.55 11.65 23.49
CA ARG A 77 -28.29 12.50 24.67
C ARG A 77 -27.02 12.06 25.39
N ILE A 78 -26.89 10.75 25.69
CA ILE A 78 -25.71 10.19 26.35
C ILE A 78 -24.44 10.44 25.51
N ARG A 79 -24.53 10.25 24.19
CA ARG A 79 -23.39 10.49 23.28
C ARG A 79 -23.02 11.96 23.14
N TRP A 80 -23.98 12.86 23.29
CA TRP A 80 -23.73 14.31 23.32
C TRP A 80 -23.07 14.74 24.62
N GLN A 81 -23.57 14.23 25.74
CA GLN A 81 -23.04 14.57 27.06
C GLN A 81 -21.65 13.95 27.29
N TYR A 82 -21.45 12.71 26.83
CA TYR A 82 -20.21 11.96 26.97
C TYR A 82 -19.68 11.52 25.59
N PRO A 83 -18.99 12.39 24.87
CA PRO A 83 -18.51 12.09 23.54
C PRO A 83 -17.63 10.84 23.52
N ASN A 84 -17.82 9.99 22.51
CA ASN A 84 -17.05 8.75 22.31
C ASN A 84 -17.28 7.63 23.33
N LEU A 85 -18.26 7.71 24.21
CA LEU A 85 -18.64 6.62 25.10
C LEU A 85 -19.07 5.39 24.26
N GLY A 86 -18.44 4.23 24.49
CA GLY A 86 -18.72 3.00 23.73
C GLY A 86 -20.05 2.34 24.10
N SER A 87 -20.57 1.45 23.23
CA SER A 87 -21.85 0.76 23.43
C SER A 87 -21.93 -0.02 24.75
N GLU A 88 -20.83 -0.62 25.19
CA GLU A 88 -20.76 -1.36 26.47
C GLU A 88 -20.98 -0.44 27.69
N LYS A 89 -20.43 0.77 27.61
CA LYS A 89 -20.53 1.77 28.70
C LYS A 89 -21.84 2.56 28.65
N ILE A 90 -22.49 2.65 27.49
CA ILE A 90 -23.82 3.24 27.33
C ILE A 90 -24.89 2.30 27.86
N TYR A 91 -24.69 0.99 27.76
CA TYR A 91 -25.71 -0.02 28.09
C TYR A 91 -26.24 0.12 29.53
N PRO A 92 -25.42 0.19 30.60
CA PRO A 92 -25.96 0.35 31.95
C PRO A 92 -26.79 1.62 32.14
N LEU A 93 -26.33 2.77 31.61
CA LEU A 93 -27.07 4.04 31.69
C LEU A 93 -28.42 3.96 30.95
N LEU A 94 -28.41 3.30 29.80
CA LEU A 94 -29.62 3.12 29.00
C LEU A 94 -30.57 2.11 29.65
N LEU A 95 -30.05 1.12 30.36
CA LEU A 95 -30.84 0.14 31.09
C LEU A 95 -31.65 0.78 32.21
N GLU A 96 -31.04 1.67 33.00
CA GLU A 96 -31.69 2.45 34.03
C GLU A 96 -32.82 3.30 33.44
N PHE A 97 -32.55 4.06 32.39
CA PHE A 97 -33.56 4.87 31.71
C PHE A 97 -34.71 4.03 31.13
N CYS A 98 -34.41 2.89 30.53
CA CYS A 98 -35.43 2.00 29.97
C CYS A 98 -36.27 1.34 31.08
N ALA A 99 -35.70 1.03 32.23
CA ALA A 99 -36.45 0.51 33.39
C ALA A 99 -37.42 1.52 33.96
N GLU A 100 -36.98 2.78 34.13
CA GLU A 100 -37.88 3.87 34.62
C GLU A 100 -39.10 4.10 33.70
N LYS A 101 -38.87 3.99 32.36
CA LYS A 101 -39.95 4.23 31.38
C LYS A 101 -40.65 2.96 30.87
N SER A 102 -40.36 1.79 31.45
CA SER A 102 -40.91 0.50 31.02
C SER A 102 -40.68 0.22 29.50
N LEU A 103 -39.53 0.66 28.96
CA LEU A 103 -39.17 0.48 27.57
C LEU A 103 -38.24 -0.70 27.35
N PRO A 104 -38.25 -1.33 26.16
CA PRO A 104 -37.30 -2.39 25.85
C PRO A 104 -35.89 -1.82 25.68
N CYS A 105 -34.90 -2.37 26.41
CA CYS A 105 -33.52 -1.95 26.29
C CYS A 105 -32.77 -2.76 25.22
N PRO A 106 -32.09 -2.09 24.26
CA PRO A 106 -31.27 -2.78 23.27
C PRO A 106 -29.96 -3.28 23.85
N LYS A 107 -29.53 -4.48 23.45
CA LYS A 107 -28.21 -5.04 23.83
C LYS A 107 -27.05 -4.21 23.26
N PRO A 108 -25.84 -4.26 23.84
CA PRO A 108 -24.69 -3.47 23.40
C PRO A 108 -24.36 -3.59 21.89
N SER A 109 -24.48 -4.77 21.31
CA SER A 109 -24.30 -4.98 19.87
C SER A 109 -25.33 -4.23 19.00
N THR A 110 -26.57 -4.08 19.53
CA THR A 110 -27.63 -3.32 18.88
C THR A 110 -27.38 -1.82 19.06
N ILE A 111 -26.98 -1.37 20.25
CA ILE A 111 -26.57 0.03 20.51
C ILE A 111 -25.47 0.45 19.54
N LYS A 112 -24.47 -0.40 19.31
CA LYS A 112 -23.39 -0.14 18.33
C LYS A 112 -23.93 0.10 16.92
N ARG A 113 -24.94 -0.68 16.48
CA ARG A 113 -25.57 -0.48 15.18
C ARG A 113 -26.41 0.81 15.14
N LEU A 114 -27.19 1.06 16.19
CA LEU A 114 -27.99 2.28 16.30
C LEU A 114 -27.12 3.55 16.26
N ILE A 115 -26.00 3.57 16.97
CA ILE A 115 -25.03 4.66 16.90
C ILE A 115 -24.53 4.87 15.47
N LYS A 116 -24.26 3.79 14.72
CA LYS A 116 -23.82 3.88 13.32
C LYS A 116 -24.93 4.42 12.41
N ASP A 117 -26.17 3.94 12.61
CA ASP A 117 -27.33 4.37 11.82
C ASP A 117 -27.68 5.85 12.09
N LEU A 118 -27.38 6.35 13.29
CA LEU A 118 -27.52 7.76 13.70
C LEU A 118 -26.35 8.65 13.22
N GLY A 119 -25.53 8.19 12.28
CA GLY A 119 -24.41 8.95 11.73
C GLY A 119 -23.09 8.76 12.49
N GLY A 120 -22.99 7.70 13.32
CA GLY A 120 -21.80 7.34 14.09
C GLY A 120 -21.60 8.15 15.36
N LEU A 121 -22.18 9.33 15.48
CA LEU A 121 -22.17 10.25 16.65
C LEU A 121 -20.77 10.35 17.33
N ARG A 122 -19.71 10.18 16.57
CA ARG A 122 -18.34 10.27 17.09
C ARG A 122 -17.88 11.70 16.98
N MET A 123 -17.77 12.37 18.10
CA MET A 123 -17.14 13.66 18.18
C MET A 123 -15.63 13.46 18.30
N THR A 124 -14.87 13.80 17.28
CA THR A 124 -13.43 13.92 17.35
C THR A 124 -13.10 15.36 17.76
N PRO A 125 -12.47 15.59 18.90
CA PRO A 125 -12.04 16.95 19.25
C PRO A 125 -11.11 17.46 18.15
N GLN A 126 -11.29 18.71 17.75
CA GLN A 126 -10.40 19.35 16.79
C GLN A 126 -9.01 19.41 17.41
N LYS A 127 -8.04 18.80 16.74
CA LYS A 127 -6.65 18.89 17.16
C LYS A 127 -6.15 20.30 16.87
N VAL A 128 -5.87 21.04 17.93
CA VAL A 128 -5.32 22.38 17.85
C VAL A 128 -3.80 22.30 17.97
N SER A 129 -3.07 23.11 17.22
CA SER A 129 -1.62 23.25 17.40
C SER A 129 -1.31 23.99 18.70
N HIS A 130 -0.06 23.96 19.15
CA HIS A 130 0.39 24.75 20.29
C HIS A 130 0.07 26.27 20.16
N PHE A 131 0.00 26.74 18.91
CA PHE A 131 -0.34 28.15 18.59
C PHE A 131 -1.84 28.36 18.29
N GLY A 132 -2.75 27.50 18.76
CA GLY A 132 -4.19 27.66 18.56
C GLY A 132 -4.72 27.38 17.15
N LYS A 133 -3.87 27.02 16.19
CA LYS A 133 -4.31 26.71 14.81
C LYS A 133 -4.94 25.33 14.73
N ILE A 134 -6.13 25.24 14.14
CA ILE A 134 -6.83 23.98 13.89
C ILE A 134 -6.01 23.13 12.92
N LYS A 135 -5.58 21.95 13.35
CA LYS A 135 -4.89 20.99 12.50
C LYS A 135 -5.90 20.26 11.62
N SER A 136 -5.77 20.39 10.30
CA SER A 136 -6.58 19.65 9.36
C SER A 136 -6.47 18.13 9.59
N LEU A 137 -7.62 17.45 9.73
CA LEU A 137 -7.69 15.99 9.85
C LEU A 137 -7.49 15.27 8.52
N LYS A 138 -7.40 15.99 7.40
CA LYS A 138 -7.14 15.38 6.09
C LYS A 138 -5.70 14.86 6.06
N ARG A 139 -5.55 13.57 6.38
CA ARG A 139 -4.29 12.85 6.11
C ARG A 139 -4.12 12.82 4.60
N ARG A 140 -3.00 13.32 4.07
CA ARG A 140 -2.62 13.10 2.67
C ARG A 140 -2.63 11.58 2.44
N LYS A 141 -3.36 11.13 1.41
CA LYS A 141 -3.31 9.73 1.01
C LYS A 141 -1.91 9.44 0.51
N VAL A 142 -1.20 8.58 1.23
CA VAL A 142 0.13 8.12 0.85
C VAL A 142 -0.04 7.02 -0.19
N LEU A 143 0.67 7.13 -1.30
CA LEU A 143 0.65 6.13 -2.36
C LEU A 143 1.40 4.89 -1.86
N ARG A 144 0.73 3.73 -1.89
CA ARG A 144 1.30 2.46 -1.41
C ARG A 144 1.81 1.62 -2.57
N LYS A 145 2.95 0.94 -2.36
CA LYS A 145 3.50 0.00 -3.35
C LYS A 145 2.45 -1.05 -3.70
N PRO A 146 2.11 -1.26 -4.98
CA PRO A 146 1.29 -2.39 -5.42
C PRO A 146 1.94 -3.72 -5.03
N LYS A 147 1.14 -4.72 -4.67
CA LYS A 147 1.66 -6.02 -4.20
C LYS A 147 2.37 -6.82 -5.30
N ASP A 148 1.96 -6.61 -6.52
CA ASP A 148 2.42 -7.25 -7.75
C ASP A 148 3.55 -6.48 -8.45
N LEU A 149 3.92 -5.29 -7.96
CA LEU A 149 5.01 -4.49 -8.53
C LEU A 149 6.35 -5.19 -8.32
N LYS A 150 6.94 -5.66 -9.40
CA LYS A 150 8.28 -6.24 -9.47
C LYS A 150 9.18 -5.30 -10.28
N ALA A 151 10.47 -5.28 -9.94
CA ALA A 151 11.46 -4.59 -10.76
C ALA A 151 11.73 -5.42 -12.02
N GLU A 152 11.59 -4.82 -13.19
CA GLU A 152 11.68 -5.50 -14.49
C GLU A 152 12.91 -5.08 -15.30
N TYR A 153 13.46 -3.90 -14.99
CA TYR A 153 14.64 -3.34 -15.66
C TYR A 153 15.43 -2.43 -14.70
N PRO A 154 16.68 -2.07 -15.03
CA PRO A 154 17.48 -1.13 -14.21
C PRO A 154 16.76 0.21 -14.02
N GLY A 155 16.65 0.68 -12.78
CA GLY A 155 15.96 1.94 -12.44
C GLY A 155 14.45 1.86 -12.38
N HIS A 156 13.83 0.70 -12.67
CA HIS A 156 12.37 0.57 -12.56
C HIS A 156 11.87 0.85 -11.13
N VAL A 157 12.50 0.23 -10.13
CA VAL A 157 12.17 0.48 -8.72
C VAL A 157 13.46 0.60 -7.92
N VAL A 158 13.67 1.78 -7.36
CA VAL A 158 14.76 2.00 -6.40
C VAL A 158 14.21 2.10 -4.99
N ALA A 159 14.92 1.56 -4.02
CA ALA A 159 14.55 1.60 -2.62
C ALA A 159 15.52 2.48 -1.82
N LEU A 160 14.98 3.31 -0.93
CA LEU A 160 15.76 4.10 0.01
C LEU A 160 15.34 3.79 1.43
N ASP A 161 16.32 3.85 2.34
CA ASP A 161 16.11 3.63 3.76
C ASP A 161 17.18 4.39 4.56
N THR A 162 17.05 4.42 5.87
CA THR A 162 18.00 5.10 6.77
C THR A 162 18.41 4.18 7.91
N VAL A 163 19.70 3.96 8.04
CA VAL A 163 20.31 3.26 9.17
C VAL A 163 20.71 4.27 10.23
N GLU A 164 20.21 4.12 11.46
CA GLU A 164 20.56 4.96 12.60
C GLU A 164 21.64 4.28 13.45
N ARG A 165 22.62 5.06 13.89
CA ARG A 165 23.68 4.65 14.84
C ARG A 165 23.86 5.68 15.95
N PHE A 166 24.16 5.20 17.13
CA PHE A 166 24.54 6.05 18.26
C PHE A 166 26.04 6.01 18.45
N VAL A 167 26.66 7.19 18.43
CA VAL A 167 28.10 7.34 18.60
C VAL A 167 28.34 8.38 19.69
N HIS A 168 28.91 7.97 20.81
CA HIS A 168 29.11 8.82 22.00
C HIS A 168 27.82 9.60 22.40
N GLY A 169 26.68 8.92 22.42
CA GLY A 169 25.39 9.51 22.76
C GLY A 169 24.74 10.38 21.67
N MET A 170 25.44 10.60 20.55
CA MET A 170 24.92 11.36 19.41
C MET A 170 24.34 10.45 18.33
N ARG A 171 23.19 10.83 17.79
CA ARG A 171 22.60 10.13 16.65
C ARG A 171 23.34 10.48 15.37
N ARG A 172 23.61 9.46 14.57
CA ARG A 172 24.21 9.56 13.24
C ARG A 172 23.44 8.66 12.31
N TYR A 173 23.43 9.00 11.03
CA TYR A 173 22.59 8.33 10.05
C TYR A 173 23.40 7.95 8.81
N VAL A 174 23.09 6.81 8.26
CA VAL A 174 23.57 6.40 6.92
C VAL A 174 22.34 6.19 6.06
N ILE A 175 22.14 7.07 5.08
CA ILE A 175 21.04 6.94 4.13
C ILE A 175 21.51 6.01 3.03
N THR A 176 20.67 5.05 2.65
CA THR A 176 20.98 4.01 1.68
C THR A 176 20.04 4.06 0.48
N PHE A 177 20.55 3.65 -0.66
CA PHE A 177 19.86 3.54 -1.93
C PHE A 177 20.22 2.20 -2.56
N GLU A 178 19.24 1.46 -3.06
CA GLU A 178 19.45 0.23 -3.82
C GLU A 178 18.51 0.18 -5.02
N ASP A 179 19.06 -0.08 -6.22
CA ASP A 179 18.24 -0.48 -7.35
C ASP A 179 17.85 -1.96 -7.20
N ILE A 180 16.54 -2.22 -7.13
CA ILE A 180 16.01 -3.56 -6.85
C ILE A 180 16.33 -4.56 -7.97
N TYR A 181 16.55 -4.12 -9.19
CA TYR A 181 16.84 -5.00 -10.32
C TYR A 181 18.31 -5.38 -10.40
N THR A 182 19.20 -4.39 -10.41
CA THR A 182 20.64 -4.61 -10.60
C THR A 182 21.42 -4.81 -9.30
N ARG A 183 20.79 -4.60 -8.15
CA ARG A 183 21.46 -4.60 -6.83
C ARG A 183 22.52 -3.52 -6.68
N PHE A 184 22.54 -2.52 -7.55
CA PHE A 184 23.45 -1.39 -7.40
C PHE A 184 23.10 -0.66 -6.10
N GLY A 185 24.09 -0.53 -5.22
CA GLY A 185 23.96 0.09 -3.92
C GLY A 185 24.74 1.39 -3.83
N PHE A 186 24.15 2.39 -3.18
CA PHE A 186 24.82 3.62 -2.80
C PHE A 186 24.42 4.03 -1.39
N ALA A 187 25.31 4.65 -0.64
CA ALA A 187 25.04 5.07 0.72
C ALA A 187 25.84 6.31 1.09
N TRP A 188 25.35 7.05 2.10
CA TRP A 188 26.01 8.26 2.55
C TRP A 188 25.78 8.51 4.03
N GLY A 189 26.84 8.71 4.80
CA GLY A 189 26.80 9.07 6.20
C GLY A 189 26.47 10.57 6.40
N THR A 190 25.55 10.85 7.30
CA THR A 190 25.13 12.23 7.61
C THR A 190 24.85 12.44 9.08
N LYS A 191 24.97 13.68 9.55
CA LYS A 191 24.60 14.12 10.92
C LYS A 191 23.09 14.34 11.05
N SER A 192 22.39 14.53 9.96
CA SER A 192 20.99 14.98 9.94
C SER A 192 20.04 13.92 9.40
N HIS A 193 18.91 13.76 10.10
CA HIS A 193 17.76 12.96 9.66
C HIS A 193 16.67 13.85 9.03
N ALA A 194 17.04 15.05 8.60
CA ALA A 194 16.09 15.99 8.00
C ALA A 194 15.75 15.60 6.55
N SER A 195 14.56 15.95 6.12
CA SER A 195 14.11 15.73 4.75
C SER A 195 14.99 16.42 3.69
N LEU A 196 15.70 17.47 4.08
CA LEU A 196 16.68 18.14 3.21
C LEU A 196 17.90 17.22 2.96
N ALA A 197 18.42 16.56 3.99
CA ALA A 197 19.54 15.65 3.86
C ALA A 197 19.18 14.45 2.94
N ALA A 198 17.97 13.92 3.04
CA ALA A 198 17.48 12.87 2.13
C ALA A 198 17.35 13.37 0.68
N LYS A 199 16.93 14.63 0.48
CA LYS A 199 16.91 15.27 -0.85
C LYS A 199 18.30 15.40 -1.43
N GLU A 200 19.26 15.92 -0.65
CA GLU A 200 20.66 16.08 -1.06
C GLU A 200 21.28 14.73 -1.41
N PHE A 201 21.08 13.73 -0.57
CA PHE A 201 21.51 12.35 -0.84
C PHE A 201 20.91 11.80 -2.14
N PHE A 202 19.62 12.00 -2.39
CA PHE A 202 19.00 11.56 -3.65
C PHE A 202 19.62 12.26 -4.86
N GLY A 203 19.99 13.53 -4.74
CA GLY A 203 20.73 14.26 -5.75
C GLY A 203 22.11 13.63 -6.06
N LEU A 204 22.80 13.05 -5.04
CA LEU A 204 24.01 12.28 -5.27
C LEU A 204 23.70 10.95 -5.97
N CYS A 205 22.63 10.25 -5.57
CA CYS A 205 22.22 9.01 -6.24
C CYS A 205 22.01 9.21 -7.74
N LEU A 206 21.36 10.29 -8.14
CA LEU A 206 21.11 10.62 -9.55
C LEU A 206 22.39 10.88 -10.35
N LYS A 207 23.49 11.29 -9.68
CA LYS A 207 24.80 11.51 -10.33
C LYS A 207 25.57 10.20 -10.53
N VAL A 208 25.40 9.23 -9.64
CA VAL A 208 26.18 7.98 -9.66
C VAL A 208 25.44 6.80 -10.29
N PHE A 209 24.13 6.81 -10.30
CA PHE A 209 23.32 5.75 -10.89
C PHE A 209 23.02 6.07 -12.37
N PRO A 210 23.43 5.19 -13.31
CA PRO A 210 23.45 5.56 -14.75
C PRO A 210 22.10 5.36 -15.47
N TYR A 211 21.06 4.87 -14.79
CA TYR A 211 19.78 4.62 -15.43
C TYR A 211 18.69 5.57 -14.94
N PRO A 212 17.68 5.91 -15.78
CA PRO A 212 16.55 6.69 -15.36
C PRO A 212 15.73 5.92 -14.32
N ILE A 213 15.26 6.64 -13.28
CA ILE A 213 14.46 6.08 -12.20
C ILE A 213 12.98 6.28 -12.53
N THR A 214 12.15 5.25 -12.30
CA THR A 214 10.70 5.32 -12.51
C THR A 214 9.95 5.41 -11.18
N PHE A 215 10.23 4.49 -10.26
CA PHE A 215 9.58 4.41 -8.97
C PHE A 215 10.58 4.50 -7.83
N VAL A 216 10.26 5.31 -6.84
CA VAL A 216 11.02 5.42 -5.60
C VAL A 216 10.22 4.80 -4.48
N LEU A 217 10.78 3.81 -3.79
CA LEU A 217 10.19 3.12 -2.66
C LEU A 217 10.90 3.52 -1.37
N THR A 218 10.14 3.99 -0.39
CA THR A 218 10.65 4.26 0.95
C THR A 218 9.73 3.66 2.01
N ASP A 219 10.16 3.68 3.24
CA ASP A 219 9.26 3.51 4.37
C ASP A 219 8.41 4.78 4.62
N ASN A 220 7.81 4.91 5.82
CA ASN A 220 7.04 6.09 6.21
C ASN A 220 7.87 7.10 7.01
N GLY A 221 9.17 7.04 6.97
CA GLY A 221 10.09 7.91 7.66
C GLY A 221 9.80 9.40 7.46
N SER A 222 10.16 10.22 8.44
CA SER A 222 9.94 11.67 8.36
C SER A 222 10.87 12.33 7.36
N GLU A 223 12.03 11.76 7.14
CA GLU A 223 13.07 12.20 6.20
C GLU A 223 12.62 12.11 4.74
N PHE A 224 11.76 11.16 4.40
CA PHE A 224 11.22 10.98 3.05
C PHE A 224 9.95 11.80 2.78
N LYS A 225 9.67 12.83 3.61
CA LYS A 225 8.55 13.77 3.46
C LYS A 225 9.05 15.14 3.00
N LYS A 226 8.18 16.13 2.98
CA LYS A 226 8.53 17.53 2.67
C LYS A 226 9.48 17.66 1.46
N HIS A 227 10.70 18.18 1.71
CA HIS A 227 11.69 18.52 0.69
C HIS A 227 12.09 17.34 -0.21
N PHE A 228 12.19 16.14 0.36
CA PHE A 228 12.44 14.93 -0.43
C PHE A 228 11.27 14.64 -1.39
N ASN A 229 10.04 14.65 -0.88
CA ASN A 229 8.86 14.39 -1.71
C ASN A 229 8.61 15.51 -2.73
N GLU A 230 8.91 16.77 -2.40
CA GLU A 230 8.84 17.91 -3.33
C GLU A 230 9.83 17.72 -4.47
N GLU A 231 11.02 17.22 -4.18
CA GLU A 231 12.04 16.93 -5.20
C GLU A 231 11.60 15.79 -6.13
N LEU A 232 11.03 14.70 -5.59
CA LEU A 232 10.50 13.62 -6.43
C LEU A 232 9.37 14.11 -7.36
N ILE A 233 8.49 15.00 -6.86
CA ILE A 233 7.44 15.61 -7.66
C ILE A 233 8.05 16.47 -8.78
N ARG A 234 9.08 17.27 -8.46
CA ARG A 234 9.80 18.11 -9.45
C ARG A 234 10.43 17.26 -10.56
N LEU A 235 10.93 16.08 -10.21
CA LEU A 235 11.54 15.12 -11.12
C LEU A 235 10.51 14.20 -11.81
N HIS A 236 9.21 14.39 -11.58
CA HIS A 236 8.13 13.54 -12.08
C HIS A 236 8.24 12.06 -11.70
N LEU A 237 8.88 11.76 -10.55
CA LEU A 237 9.05 10.40 -10.04
C LEU A 237 7.88 10.01 -9.14
N ILE A 238 7.44 8.77 -9.27
CA ILE A 238 6.35 8.24 -8.45
C ILE A 238 6.91 7.69 -7.13
N HIS A 239 6.44 8.26 -6.02
CA HIS A 239 6.86 7.88 -4.68
C HIS A 239 5.90 6.86 -4.06
N TYR A 240 6.34 5.65 -3.90
CA TYR A 240 5.64 4.60 -3.16
C TYR A 240 6.17 4.47 -1.74
N HIS A 241 5.26 4.20 -0.82
CA HIS A 241 5.61 3.87 0.58
C HIS A 241 5.26 2.42 0.89
N THR A 242 6.08 1.78 1.73
CA THR A 242 5.78 0.45 2.25
C THR A 242 4.55 0.48 3.16
N TYR A 243 3.84 -0.65 3.27
CA TYR A 243 2.78 -0.79 4.26
C TYR A 243 3.38 -0.86 5.67
N PRO A 244 2.73 -0.25 6.68
CA PRO A 244 3.18 -0.37 8.05
C PRO A 244 3.26 -1.84 8.49
N ARG A 245 4.31 -2.21 9.20
CA ARG A 245 4.53 -3.57 9.74
C ARG A 245 4.58 -4.67 8.67
N THR A 246 5.11 -4.35 7.48
CA THR A 246 5.24 -5.32 6.40
C THR A 246 6.69 -5.33 5.88
N PRO A 247 7.65 -5.93 6.62
CA PRO A 247 9.07 -5.93 6.27
C PRO A 247 9.35 -6.49 4.87
N LYS A 248 8.64 -7.55 4.48
CA LYS A 248 8.81 -8.21 3.17
C LYS A 248 8.72 -7.28 1.95
N MET A 249 8.14 -6.08 2.10
CA MET A 249 8.01 -5.13 0.98
C MET A 249 9.30 -4.36 0.69
N ASN A 250 10.23 -4.26 1.67
CA ASN A 250 11.53 -3.61 1.54
C ASN A 250 12.71 -4.57 1.77
N ALA A 251 12.46 -5.87 1.62
CA ALA A 251 13.44 -6.92 1.94
C ALA A 251 14.79 -6.76 1.22
N HIS A 252 14.81 -6.13 0.04
CA HIS A 252 16.02 -5.87 -0.72
C HIS A 252 16.85 -4.79 -0.03
N CYS A 253 16.27 -3.65 0.27
CA CYS A 253 16.95 -2.58 0.99
C CYS A 253 17.37 -3.01 2.40
N GLU A 254 16.53 -3.77 3.12
CA GLU A 254 16.90 -4.37 4.41
C GLU A 254 18.12 -5.30 4.28
N ARG A 255 18.21 -6.07 3.20
CA ARG A 255 19.36 -6.92 2.92
C ARG A 255 20.61 -6.11 2.63
N PHE A 256 20.51 -5.06 1.83
CA PHE A 256 21.61 -4.15 1.56
C PHE A 256 22.06 -3.44 2.85
N ASN A 257 21.09 -2.95 3.64
CA ASN A 257 21.38 -2.31 4.93
C ASN A 257 22.12 -3.26 5.88
N ARG A 258 21.73 -4.53 5.93
CA ARG A 258 22.45 -5.52 6.73
C ARG A 258 23.88 -5.69 6.22
N THR A 259 24.06 -5.86 4.92
CA THR A 259 25.36 -6.06 4.31
C THR A 259 26.31 -4.88 4.59
N ILE A 260 25.85 -3.64 4.37
CA ILE A 260 26.68 -2.46 4.60
C ILE A 260 27.01 -2.26 6.09
N GLN A 261 26.08 -2.65 6.99
CA GLN A 261 26.32 -2.61 8.43
C GLN A 261 27.40 -3.62 8.82
N GLU A 262 27.22 -4.88 8.44
CA GLU A 262 28.14 -5.97 8.78
C GLU A 262 29.50 -5.81 8.12
N ASP A 263 29.59 -5.34 6.88
CA ASP A 263 30.83 -5.26 6.11
C ASP A 263 31.59 -3.93 6.33
N TYR A 264 30.93 -2.84 6.75
CA TYR A 264 31.56 -1.52 6.84
C TYR A 264 31.14 -0.69 8.07
N VAL A 265 29.85 -0.37 8.24
CA VAL A 265 29.40 0.66 9.18
C VAL A 265 29.78 0.33 10.63
N ASP A 266 29.61 -0.94 11.04
CA ASP A 266 29.85 -1.34 12.43
C ASP A 266 31.32 -1.33 12.80
N TYR A 267 32.24 -1.43 11.82
CA TYR A 267 33.69 -1.29 12.04
C TYR A 267 34.16 0.18 12.05
N HIS A 268 33.41 1.07 11.37
CA HIS A 268 33.76 2.49 11.22
C HIS A 268 32.78 3.43 11.89
N VAL A 269 32.03 2.93 12.86
CA VAL A 269 30.94 3.69 13.50
C VAL A 269 31.42 4.97 14.14
N HIS A 270 32.62 4.99 14.71
CA HIS A 270 33.24 6.17 15.34
C HIS A 270 33.56 7.28 14.32
N GLU A 271 33.85 6.92 13.07
CA GLU A 271 34.11 7.89 12.00
C GLU A 271 32.86 8.67 11.60
N LEU A 272 31.65 8.19 11.93
CA LEU A 272 30.40 8.91 11.70
C LEU A 272 30.32 10.24 12.48
N LEU A 273 31.20 10.48 13.45
CA LEU A 273 31.35 11.79 14.06
C LEU A 273 31.81 12.84 13.05
N ASN A 274 32.67 12.44 12.11
CA ASN A 274 33.09 13.24 10.96
C ASN A 274 32.65 12.56 9.66
N PRO A 275 31.46 12.89 9.12
CA PRO A 275 30.91 12.26 7.91
C PRO A 275 31.80 12.35 6.68
N GLU A 276 32.68 13.34 6.58
CA GLU A 276 33.60 13.47 5.45
C GLU A 276 34.62 12.32 5.44
N VAL A 277 35.19 12.00 6.61
CA VAL A 277 36.13 10.88 6.77
C VAL A 277 35.41 9.56 6.52
N PHE A 278 34.28 9.37 7.20
CA PHE A 278 33.44 8.16 7.02
C PHE A 278 33.06 7.92 5.57
N ASN A 279 32.57 8.96 4.88
CA ASN A 279 32.11 8.83 3.50
C ASN A 279 33.24 8.54 2.51
N ARG A 280 34.44 9.01 2.79
CA ARG A 280 35.62 8.67 1.95
C ARG A 280 35.92 7.17 1.95
N GLY A 281 36.03 6.55 3.11
CA GLY A 281 36.21 5.10 3.20
C GLY A 281 34.99 4.31 2.73
N LEU A 282 33.78 4.84 3.00
CA LEU A 282 32.53 4.26 2.50
C LEU A 282 32.49 4.21 0.96
N MET A 283 32.99 5.22 0.27
CA MET A 283 33.05 5.23 -1.20
C MET A 283 33.94 4.12 -1.73
N ASP A 284 35.09 3.84 -1.10
CA ASP A 284 35.99 2.74 -1.49
C ASP A 284 35.28 1.38 -1.31
N TRP A 285 34.55 1.21 -0.20
CA TRP A 285 33.78 0.01 0.03
C TRP A 285 32.63 -0.13 -1.01
N LEU A 286 31.92 0.96 -1.34
CA LEU A 286 30.85 0.97 -2.33
C LEU A 286 31.35 0.66 -3.75
N ILE A 287 32.54 1.12 -4.10
CA ILE A 287 33.22 0.75 -5.34
C ILE A 287 33.46 -0.77 -5.35
N PHE A 288 34.05 -1.34 -4.29
CA PHE A 288 34.20 -2.79 -4.17
C PHE A 288 32.87 -3.52 -4.26
N TYR A 289 31.84 -3.08 -3.50
CA TYR A 289 30.50 -3.67 -3.50
C TYR A 289 29.89 -3.73 -4.91
N ASN A 290 29.95 -2.64 -5.65
CA ASN A 290 29.32 -2.55 -6.96
C ASN A 290 30.14 -3.19 -8.09
N THR A 291 31.48 -3.21 -7.99
CA THR A 291 32.32 -3.65 -9.12
C THR A 291 32.95 -5.04 -8.95
N ARG A 292 33.12 -5.51 -7.71
CA ARG A 292 33.83 -6.75 -7.43
C ARG A 292 33.05 -7.77 -6.60
N ARG A 293 32.23 -7.29 -5.66
CA ARG A 293 31.46 -8.19 -4.79
C ARG A 293 30.36 -8.88 -5.59
N VAL A 294 30.46 -10.18 -5.73
CA VAL A 294 29.44 -11.00 -6.42
C VAL A 294 28.20 -11.17 -5.56
N HIS A 295 27.03 -11.28 -6.20
CA HIS A 295 25.75 -11.34 -5.53
C HIS A 295 25.03 -12.65 -5.76
N HIS A 296 24.42 -13.19 -4.69
CA HIS A 296 23.61 -14.41 -4.75
C HIS A 296 22.42 -14.27 -5.72
N ALA A 297 21.86 -13.06 -5.86
CA ALA A 297 20.80 -12.78 -6.83
C ALA A 297 21.22 -13.13 -8.28
N PHE A 298 22.51 -13.07 -8.57
CA PHE A 298 23.12 -13.42 -9.87
C PHE A 298 23.87 -14.76 -9.80
N ARG A 299 23.48 -15.64 -8.88
CA ARG A 299 24.13 -16.96 -8.66
C ARG A 299 25.64 -16.85 -8.38
N ASN A 300 26.06 -15.76 -7.73
CA ASN A 300 27.45 -15.41 -7.43
C ASN A 300 28.35 -15.32 -8.66
N LYS A 301 27.80 -14.95 -9.82
CA LYS A 301 28.60 -14.80 -11.08
C LYS A 301 28.95 -13.34 -11.35
N TYR A 302 28.14 -12.39 -10.94
CA TYR A 302 28.29 -10.98 -11.28
C TYR A 302 28.20 -10.10 -10.04
N SER A 303 28.97 -9.02 -10.06
CA SER A 303 28.73 -7.83 -9.25
C SER A 303 27.62 -6.98 -9.90
N PRO A 304 27.04 -5.99 -9.20
CA PRO A 304 26.03 -5.12 -9.76
C PRO A 304 26.42 -4.48 -11.11
N VAL A 305 27.61 -3.90 -11.19
CA VAL A 305 28.09 -3.25 -12.43
C VAL A 305 28.35 -4.29 -13.53
N GLN A 306 28.95 -5.42 -13.21
CA GLN A 306 29.13 -6.50 -14.20
C GLN A 306 27.80 -7.00 -14.75
N TYR A 307 26.78 -7.11 -13.88
CA TYR A 307 25.44 -7.47 -14.32
C TYR A 307 24.82 -6.39 -15.23
N MET A 308 24.97 -5.11 -14.88
CA MET A 308 24.54 -4.00 -15.74
C MET A 308 25.17 -4.05 -17.13
N LEU A 309 26.47 -4.30 -17.20
CA LEU A 309 27.22 -4.42 -18.47
C LEU A 309 26.74 -5.62 -19.29
N SER A 310 26.51 -6.78 -18.65
CA SER A 310 26.00 -7.97 -19.34
C SER A 310 24.60 -7.77 -19.94
N LEU A 311 23.77 -6.90 -19.34
CA LEU A 311 22.46 -6.53 -19.89
C LEU A 311 22.59 -5.67 -21.15
N GLN A 312 23.61 -4.80 -21.22
CA GLN A 312 23.89 -3.98 -22.39
C GLN A 312 24.38 -4.82 -23.58
N GLU A 313 25.18 -5.85 -23.31
CA GLU A 313 25.66 -6.77 -24.33
C GLU A 313 24.55 -7.70 -24.89
N GLN A 314 23.61 -8.12 -24.03
CA GLN A 314 22.49 -9.02 -24.42
C GLN A 314 21.37 -8.29 -25.17
N THR A 315 21.24 -7.01 -24.98
CA THR A 315 20.34 -6.17 -25.73
C THR A 315 21.19 -5.30 -26.64
N ASN A 316 20.98 -5.36 -27.99
CA ASN A 316 21.29 -4.25 -28.86
C ASN A 316 20.39 -3.08 -28.43
N PHE A 317 20.77 -2.45 -27.34
CA PHE A 317 20.00 -1.46 -26.59
C PHE A 317 19.88 -0.13 -27.34
N SER A 318 20.58 0.02 -28.48
CA SER A 318 20.55 1.22 -29.31
C SER A 318 19.23 1.44 -30.05
N GLU A 319 18.42 0.39 -30.28
CA GLU A 319 17.19 0.55 -31.06
C GLU A 319 15.88 0.63 -30.23
N LYS A 320 15.89 0.23 -28.94
CA LYS A 320 14.68 0.26 -28.09
C LYS A 320 14.63 1.34 -27.03
N CYS A 321 15.73 2.01 -26.78
CA CYS A 321 15.79 3.14 -25.84
C CYS A 321 16.00 4.45 -26.59
N ASN A 322 14.95 4.97 -27.19
CA ASN A 322 14.86 6.40 -27.59
C ASN A 322 14.72 7.26 -26.32
N TRP A 323 15.62 7.07 -25.35
CA TRP A 323 15.64 7.76 -24.09
C TRP A 323 16.51 9.00 -24.22
N ARG A 324 15.88 10.15 -24.59
CA ARG A 324 16.46 11.45 -24.31
C ARG A 324 16.60 11.57 -22.79
N TRP A 325 17.77 11.88 -22.30
CA TRP A 325 18.03 12.25 -20.92
C TRP A 325 17.04 13.35 -20.51
N PRO A 326 16.13 13.10 -19.53
CA PRO A 326 15.19 14.12 -19.11
C PRO A 326 15.83 15.20 -18.22
N TYR A 327 17.13 15.11 -17.96
CA TYR A 327 17.86 16.01 -17.05
C TYR A 327 18.97 16.76 -17.79
N THR A 328 18.62 17.60 -18.75
CA THR A 328 19.50 18.71 -19.11
C THR A 328 19.36 19.76 -18.03
N LEU A 329 20.39 19.86 -17.20
CA LEU A 329 20.56 21.01 -16.31
C LEU A 329 20.69 22.26 -17.15
N PRO A 330 20.05 23.40 -16.73
CA PRO A 330 20.27 24.70 -17.34
C PRO A 330 21.73 25.15 -17.15
#